data_bb69d87e03dacacb0f923c8729d7501a
#
_entry.id   bb69d87e03dacacb0f923c8729d7501a
#
_cell.length_a   1.000
_cell.length_b   1.000
_cell.length_c   1.000
_cell.angle_alpha   90.00
_cell.angle_beta   90.00
_cell.angle_gamma   90.00
#
_symmetry.space_group_name_H-M   'P 1'
#
loop_
_entity.id
_entity.type
_entity.pdbx_description
1 polymer ?
#
loop_
_entity_poly.entity_id
_entity_poly.type
_entity_poly.pdbx_seq_one_letter_code
_entity_poly.pdbx_strand_id
1 'polypeptide(L)'
;MSNKLSHVLLIGVGLFSSTWVMAAVKEYDLTIAEQTVNITGKPVERITVNGKFVAPLLEFEEGDEAVIRVHNKLKNQDSSIHWHGLLLPGIMDGVPGFNKFHGIAPNKTYEYKFKVRQNGTYWYHSHSKGQEQDGLYGAFVIYPKDKTPLTAAEKTDKDYVVLLSDFHNSTSDQIMKNIKKEADYYQNRRETVFDVLKQVKRDGLKATWQDRSMWNQMRMLKTDMSDVTGYTFLMNGKTPQQNWTGNFKAGEKVRLRFINASAMSFFDVRIPNLKMTVVSADGQPVKPVPVDEFRIGTAETYDVIVEPKQAHYQIEAESIDRTGFSVGTLHDENTLPVKQIEMPKPRPRSLLTMEDMGMDHDMSSMQGMNHDMSSMKGMDHDMSSMKGMNHDMSSMKGMDHDMSSMKDMNHDMSSMKGMNHDMSSMKGMNHDMSSMKGMDHDMPMNSATVKAASDKNDNTVFGWANASTPEGNKALQYSDLQSLDPQKDTRAAEREIEIRLGGNMERYIWTINGKKFNEADPLVVKYGERIRLKFVNDSMMAHPMHLHGMFMQLENGQDASNMPNKHTVIVPPGKTVTTLLTADELGEWAIHCHLLYHMSAGMMSKLIVANVNEAKTATQPTSTPVQPSTGESHAHH
;
A
#
# COMPACT_ATOMS: atom_id res chain seq x y z
N MET A 1 29.09 36.70 86.07
CA MET A 1 28.05 37.10 85.12
C MET A 1 28.26 36.34 83.84
N SER A 2 27.53 35.28 83.62
CA SER A 2 27.70 34.32 82.52
C SER A 2 26.47 34.37 81.61
N ASN A 3 26.66 34.83 80.38
CA ASN A 3 25.61 34.82 79.35
C ASN A 3 25.68 33.50 78.61
N LYS A 4 24.65 32.65 78.77
CA LYS A 4 24.46 31.47 77.90
C LYS A 4 23.66 31.87 76.69
N LEU A 5 24.27 31.76 75.52
CA LEU A 5 23.63 31.85 74.23
C LEU A 5 23.02 30.49 73.85
N SER A 6 21.71 30.41 73.83
CA SER A 6 21.02 29.21 73.31
C SER A 6 20.88 29.30 71.79
N HIS A 7 21.51 28.32 71.07
CA HIS A 7 21.33 28.15 69.64
C HIS A 7 20.04 27.31 69.43
N VAL A 8 19.03 27.92 68.81
CA VAL A 8 17.86 27.22 68.33
C VAL A 8 18.17 26.74 66.90
N LEU A 9 18.28 25.42 66.71
CA LEU A 9 18.44 24.77 65.44
C LEU A 9 17.04 24.62 64.78
N LEU A 10 16.72 25.46 63.77
CA LEU A 10 15.52 25.30 62.97
C LEU A 10 15.81 24.21 61.92
N ILE A 11 15.26 23.01 62.11
CA ILE A 11 15.21 21.94 61.09
C ILE A 11 14.04 22.26 60.17
N GLY A 12 14.36 22.83 58.99
CA GLY A 12 13.40 23.00 57.91
C GLY A 12 13.11 21.63 57.27
N VAL A 13 11.95 21.07 57.56
CA VAL A 13 11.45 19.90 56.80
C VAL A 13 10.96 20.42 55.47
N GLY A 14 11.79 20.27 54.46
CA GLY A 14 11.41 20.46 53.04
C GLY A 14 10.44 19.37 52.63
N LEU A 15 9.15 19.68 52.57
CA LEU A 15 8.16 18.86 51.90
C LEU A 15 8.48 18.87 50.38
N PHE A 16 9.22 17.85 49.92
CA PHE A 16 9.26 17.51 48.51
C PHE A 16 7.86 16.99 48.12
N SER A 17 6.99 17.87 47.68
CA SER A 17 5.80 17.49 46.95
C SER A 17 6.26 16.99 45.59
N SER A 18 6.52 15.68 45.46
CA SER A 18 6.58 15.02 44.18
C SER A 18 5.22 15.15 43.51
N THR A 19 5.09 16.10 42.60
CA THR A 19 3.94 16.16 41.70
C THR A 19 4.04 14.93 40.81
N TRP A 20 3.26 13.90 41.15
CA TRP A 20 3.01 12.81 40.24
C TRP A 20 2.32 13.42 39.03
N VAL A 21 3.04 13.58 37.92
CA VAL A 21 2.43 13.87 36.63
C VAL A 21 1.66 12.62 36.23
N MET A 22 0.39 12.60 36.56
CA MET A 22 -0.53 11.55 36.12
C MET A 22 -0.68 11.69 34.61
N ALA A 23 -0.52 10.59 33.86
CA ALA A 23 -0.87 10.54 32.43
C ALA A 23 -2.30 11.05 32.26
N ALA A 24 -2.52 11.96 31.32
CA ALA A 24 -3.87 12.44 31.04
C ALA A 24 -4.67 11.33 30.39
N VAL A 25 -5.91 11.12 30.86
CA VAL A 25 -6.87 10.26 30.17
C VAL A 25 -7.56 11.11 29.13
N LYS A 26 -7.43 10.72 27.86
CA LYS A 26 -8.06 11.43 26.75
C LYS A 26 -9.10 10.56 26.08
N GLU A 27 -10.33 11.04 26.06
CA GLU A 27 -11.50 10.27 25.62
C GLU A 27 -12.06 10.79 24.30
N TYR A 28 -12.46 9.86 23.43
CA TYR A 28 -13.19 10.14 22.20
C TYR A 28 -14.36 9.17 22.03
N ASP A 29 -15.46 9.68 21.49
CA ASP A 29 -16.60 8.88 21.06
C ASP A 29 -16.74 9.02 19.54
N LEU A 30 -16.63 7.89 18.82
CA LEU A 30 -16.70 7.81 17.37
C LEU A 30 -17.94 7.01 16.96
N THR A 31 -18.86 7.67 16.28
CA THR A 31 -20.07 7.03 15.75
C THR A 31 -19.91 6.80 14.25
N ILE A 32 -19.85 5.55 13.84
CA ILE A 32 -19.79 5.11 12.46
C ILE A 32 -21.21 4.96 11.93
N ALA A 33 -21.56 5.66 10.84
CA ALA A 33 -22.89 5.60 10.22
C ALA A 33 -22.82 5.83 8.71
N GLU A 34 -23.78 5.29 7.98
CA GLU A 34 -24.00 5.63 6.57
C GLU A 34 -24.76 6.95 6.47
N GLN A 35 -24.30 7.83 5.58
CA GLN A 35 -24.94 9.10 5.27
C GLN A 35 -24.74 9.47 3.80
N THR A 36 -25.69 10.23 3.27
CA THR A 36 -25.54 10.82 1.94
C THR A 36 -24.53 11.95 1.99
N VAL A 37 -23.47 11.84 1.19
CA VAL A 37 -22.46 12.90 1.00
C VAL A 37 -22.50 13.40 -0.44
N ASN A 38 -22.14 14.65 -0.65
CA ASN A 38 -22.03 15.26 -1.97
C ASN A 38 -20.65 15.93 -2.12
N ILE A 39 -19.67 15.17 -2.59
CA ILE A 39 -18.29 15.64 -2.80
C ILE A 39 -18.11 16.17 -4.22
N THR A 40 -18.64 15.46 -5.21
CA THR A 40 -18.39 15.72 -6.64
C THR A 40 -19.59 16.35 -7.37
N GLY A 41 -20.59 16.85 -6.65
CA GLY A 41 -21.87 17.31 -7.23
C GLY A 41 -22.90 16.20 -7.40
N LYS A 42 -22.53 14.94 -7.14
CA LYS A 42 -23.41 13.77 -7.17
C LYS A 42 -23.56 13.21 -5.75
N PRO A 43 -24.78 13.23 -5.16
CA PRO A 43 -25.06 12.61 -3.87
C PRO A 43 -24.85 11.10 -3.92
N VAL A 44 -24.10 10.56 -2.95
CA VAL A 44 -23.85 9.12 -2.80
C VAL A 44 -23.82 8.75 -1.32
N GLU A 45 -24.25 7.53 -1.00
CA GLU A 45 -24.13 6.99 0.37
C GLU A 45 -22.67 6.64 0.68
N ARG A 46 -22.20 7.10 1.83
CA ARG A 46 -20.83 6.82 2.32
C ARG A 46 -20.83 6.64 3.82
N ILE A 47 -19.81 5.97 4.32
CA ILE A 47 -19.56 5.85 5.73
C ILE A 47 -18.99 7.17 6.24
N THR A 48 -19.55 7.66 7.32
CA THR A 48 -19.09 8.86 8.03
C THR A 48 -18.79 8.52 9.49
N VAL A 49 -17.91 9.30 10.11
CA VAL A 49 -17.66 9.24 11.54
C VAL A 49 -18.08 10.55 12.16
N ASN A 50 -18.95 10.49 13.18
CA ASN A 50 -19.57 11.67 13.81
C ASN A 50 -20.19 12.62 12.76
N GLY A 51 -20.80 12.06 11.72
CA GLY A 51 -21.44 12.81 10.64
C GLY A 51 -20.49 13.50 9.67
N LYS A 52 -19.19 13.22 9.73
CA LYS A 52 -18.19 13.83 8.84
C LYS A 52 -17.66 12.80 7.84
N PHE A 53 -17.59 13.19 6.59
CA PHE A 53 -16.78 12.53 5.57
C PHE A 53 -15.40 13.20 5.59
N VAL A 54 -14.40 12.39 5.65
CA VAL A 54 -13.17 12.38 6.40
C VAL A 54 -13.44 12.49 7.91
N ALA A 55 -13.17 11.40 8.59
CA ALA A 55 -13.40 11.25 10.01
C ALA A 55 -12.60 12.29 10.84
N PRO A 56 -13.01 12.59 12.07
CA PRO A 56 -12.35 13.59 12.91
C PRO A 56 -10.86 13.32 13.13
N LEU A 57 -10.05 14.38 13.18
CA LEU A 57 -8.68 14.29 13.70
C LEU A 57 -8.71 13.90 15.17
N LEU A 58 -7.94 12.87 15.53
CA LEU A 58 -7.68 12.50 16.92
C LEU A 58 -6.29 13.01 17.31
N GLU A 59 -6.20 13.66 18.45
CA GLU A 59 -4.97 14.27 18.95
C GLU A 59 -4.66 13.77 20.34
N PHE A 60 -3.42 13.36 20.56
CA PHE A 60 -2.90 12.90 21.84
C PHE A 60 -1.52 13.49 22.10
N GLU A 61 -1.05 13.35 23.34
CA GLU A 61 0.35 13.52 23.69
C GLU A 61 0.98 12.18 24.09
N GLU A 62 2.26 12.05 23.85
CA GLU A 62 3.01 10.88 24.30
C GLU A 62 2.91 10.70 25.81
N GLY A 63 2.46 9.54 26.25
CA GLY A 63 2.21 9.22 27.64
C GLY A 63 0.75 9.27 28.04
N ASP A 64 -0.16 9.82 27.23
CA ASP A 64 -1.59 9.80 27.47
C ASP A 64 -2.14 8.36 27.58
N GLU A 65 -3.24 8.21 28.28
CA GLU A 65 -4.10 7.04 28.20
C GLU A 65 -5.26 7.34 27.23
N ALA A 66 -5.27 6.65 26.11
CA ALA A 66 -6.34 6.77 25.12
C ALA A 66 -7.52 5.89 25.53
N VAL A 67 -8.73 6.47 25.53
CA VAL A 67 -10.01 5.77 25.69
C VAL A 67 -10.91 6.18 24.54
N ILE A 68 -11.06 5.28 23.55
CA ILE A 68 -11.82 5.58 22.33
C ILE A 68 -12.98 4.61 22.21
N ARG A 69 -14.20 5.11 22.34
CA ARG A 69 -15.44 4.33 22.19
C ARG A 69 -15.94 4.45 20.76
N VAL A 70 -16.04 3.31 20.11
CA VAL A 70 -16.50 3.24 18.71
C VAL A 70 -17.89 2.61 18.67
N HIS A 71 -18.87 3.39 18.20
CA HIS A 71 -20.26 3.00 18.09
C HIS A 71 -20.57 2.65 16.64
N ASN A 72 -20.79 1.37 16.33
CA ASN A 72 -21.20 0.96 14.99
C ASN A 72 -22.71 1.15 14.80
N LYS A 73 -23.12 2.11 13.99
CA LYS A 73 -24.51 2.38 13.59
C LYS A 73 -24.84 1.93 12.17
N LEU A 74 -23.93 1.19 11.53
CA LEU A 74 -24.24 0.53 10.25
C LEU A 74 -25.34 -0.51 10.47
N LYS A 75 -26.24 -0.65 9.51
CA LYS A 75 -27.45 -1.47 9.68
C LYS A 75 -27.17 -2.96 9.71
N ASN A 76 -26.37 -3.47 8.76
CA ASN A 76 -26.23 -4.89 8.50
C ASN A 76 -24.79 -5.33 8.27
N GLN A 77 -23.80 -4.59 8.79
CA GLN A 77 -22.40 -4.94 8.62
C GLN A 77 -21.59 -4.61 9.86
N ASP A 78 -20.69 -5.51 10.19
CA ASP A 78 -19.67 -5.27 11.21
C ASP A 78 -18.73 -4.17 10.76
N SER A 79 -18.12 -3.51 11.71
CA SER A 79 -17.10 -2.50 11.47
C SER A 79 -15.91 -2.71 12.39
N SER A 80 -14.83 -1.99 12.13
CA SER A 80 -13.62 -2.00 12.94
C SER A 80 -12.87 -0.69 12.73
N ILE A 81 -11.99 -0.36 13.67
CA ILE A 81 -11.00 0.70 13.47
C ILE A 81 -9.63 0.12 13.83
N HIS A 82 -8.74 0.18 12.87
CA HIS A 82 -7.31 -0.06 13.05
C HIS A 82 -6.58 1.27 13.23
N TRP A 83 -5.66 1.30 14.19
CA TRP A 83 -4.82 2.46 14.54
C TRP A 83 -3.47 2.30 13.83
N HIS A 84 -3.40 2.81 12.62
CA HIS A 84 -2.29 2.55 11.71
C HIS A 84 -0.96 3.12 12.20
N GLY A 85 0.03 2.22 12.39
CA GLY A 85 1.37 2.57 12.84
C GLY A 85 1.55 2.74 14.34
N LEU A 86 0.53 2.42 15.15
CA LEU A 86 0.59 2.56 16.61
C LEU A 86 1.13 1.30 17.30
N LEU A 87 1.97 1.52 18.31
CA LEU A 87 2.45 0.50 19.23
C LEU A 87 1.42 0.33 20.36
N LEU A 88 0.67 -0.76 20.36
CA LEU A 88 -0.44 -0.99 21.27
C LEU A 88 -0.64 -2.51 21.54
N PRO A 89 -1.40 -2.89 22.58
CA PRO A 89 -1.72 -4.30 22.79
C PRO A 89 -2.50 -4.89 21.60
N GLY A 90 -2.16 -6.11 21.17
CA GLY A 90 -2.73 -6.73 19.97
C GLY A 90 -4.26 -6.76 19.90
N ILE A 91 -4.95 -6.97 21.06
CA ILE A 91 -6.42 -6.91 21.09
C ILE A 91 -6.99 -5.51 20.75
N MET A 92 -6.19 -4.45 20.86
CA MET A 92 -6.55 -3.08 20.53
C MET A 92 -6.16 -2.68 19.11
N ASP A 93 -5.51 -3.57 18.35
CA ASP A 93 -5.11 -3.32 16.96
C ASP A 93 -6.30 -3.14 15.99
N GLY A 94 -7.44 -3.73 16.32
CA GLY A 94 -8.70 -3.49 15.64
C GLY A 94 -8.88 -4.23 14.32
N VAL A 95 -8.12 -5.31 14.08
CA VAL A 95 -8.24 -6.15 12.88
C VAL A 95 -9.10 -7.37 13.17
N PRO A 96 -10.26 -7.53 12.51
CA PRO A 96 -11.12 -8.71 12.71
C PRO A 96 -10.41 -10.01 12.36
N GLY A 97 -10.50 -11.01 13.24
CA GLY A 97 -9.85 -12.31 13.09
C GLY A 97 -8.42 -12.39 13.62
N PHE A 98 -7.90 -11.31 14.23
CA PHE A 98 -6.60 -11.25 14.90
C PHE A 98 -6.78 -10.99 16.39
N ASN A 99 -5.91 -11.55 17.23
CA ASN A 99 -5.89 -11.33 18.68
C ASN A 99 -7.27 -11.50 19.35
N LYS A 100 -8.12 -12.40 18.83
CA LYS A 100 -9.51 -12.63 19.29
C LYS A 100 -10.45 -11.43 19.13
N PHE A 101 -10.10 -10.42 18.34
CA PHE A 101 -11.00 -9.34 17.99
C PHE A 101 -11.91 -9.78 16.82
N HIS A 102 -13.23 -9.68 17.00
CA HIS A 102 -14.22 -10.16 16.02
C HIS A 102 -14.87 -9.02 15.21
N GLY A 103 -14.44 -7.79 15.42
CA GLY A 103 -15.11 -6.60 14.88
C GLY A 103 -16.20 -6.07 15.82
N ILE A 104 -16.84 -5.00 15.40
CA ILE A 104 -17.91 -4.31 16.15
C ILE A 104 -19.22 -4.57 15.42
N ALA A 105 -20.08 -5.42 15.98
CA ALA A 105 -21.36 -5.76 15.38
C ALA A 105 -22.29 -4.54 15.28
N PRO A 106 -23.33 -4.56 14.39
CA PRO A 106 -24.32 -3.49 14.27
C PRO A 106 -24.95 -3.14 15.61
N ASN A 107 -25.05 -1.83 15.87
CA ASN A 107 -25.58 -1.27 17.12
C ASN A 107 -24.80 -1.65 18.41
N LYS A 108 -23.56 -2.12 18.26
CA LYS A 108 -22.66 -2.37 19.38
C LYS A 108 -21.61 -1.28 19.47
N THR A 109 -20.98 -1.24 20.65
CA THR A 109 -19.88 -0.33 20.98
C THR A 109 -18.68 -1.18 21.38
N TYR A 110 -17.51 -0.79 20.94
CA TYR A 110 -16.23 -1.33 21.40
C TYR A 110 -15.40 -0.20 21.99
N GLU A 111 -14.77 -0.44 23.13
CA GLU A 111 -13.88 0.51 23.78
C GLU A 111 -12.43 0.09 23.54
N TYR A 112 -11.70 0.93 22.83
CA TYR A 112 -10.25 0.83 22.69
C TYR A 112 -9.61 1.60 23.83
N LYS A 113 -8.78 0.91 24.62
CA LYS A 113 -8.08 1.49 25.76
C LYS A 113 -6.61 1.09 25.74
N PHE A 114 -5.73 2.07 25.56
CA PHE A 114 -4.30 1.82 25.49
C PHE A 114 -3.49 3.06 25.89
N LYS A 115 -2.25 2.79 26.33
CA LYS A 115 -1.29 3.85 26.59
C LYS A 115 -0.63 4.29 25.28
N VAL A 116 -0.58 5.58 25.03
CA VAL A 116 0.11 6.19 23.89
C VAL A 116 1.62 6.21 24.20
N ARG A 117 2.39 5.35 23.48
CA ARG A 117 3.81 5.07 23.76
C ARG A 117 4.79 5.78 22.86
N GLN A 118 4.31 6.55 21.89
CA GLN A 118 5.09 7.17 20.82
C GLN A 118 4.50 8.52 20.46
N ASN A 119 5.27 9.33 19.76
CA ASN A 119 4.78 10.55 19.10
C ASN A 119 4.89 10.41 17.59
N GLY A 120 4.28 11.33 16.84
CA GLY A 120 4.34 11.37 15.39
C GLY A 120 2.99 11.53 14.70
N THR A 121 3.00 11.44 13.40
CA THR A 121 1.83 11.54 12.53
C THR A 121 1.41 10.15 12.08
N TYR A 122 0.17 9.80 12.39
CA TYR A 122 -0.46 8.52 12.13
C TYR A 122 -1.86 8.75 11.57
N TRP A 123 -2.61 7.67 11.36
CA TRP A 123 -3.99 7.74 10.92
C TRP A 123 -4.77 6.51 11.41
N TYR A 124 -6.06 6.48 11.18
CA TYR A 124 -6.89 5.33 11.49
C TYR A 124 -7.88 5.06 10.36
N HIS A 125 -8.23 3.81 10.17
CA HIS A 125 -9.15 3.40 9.13
C HIS A 125 -9.83 2.07 9.48
N SER A 126 -10.87 1.72 8.73
CA SER A 126 -11.51 0.41 8.89
C SER A 126 -10.65 -0.70 8.30
N HIS A 127 -10.59 -1.81 9.00
CA HIS A 127 -10.06 -3.08 8.49
C HIS A 127 -11.18 -4.08 8.15
N SER A 128 -12.43 -3.61 8.04
CA SER A 128 -13.61 -4.40 7.71
C SER A 128 -14.01 -4.17 6.26
N LYS A 129 -13.90 -5.23 5.42
CA LYS A 129 -14.27 -5.18 3.99
C LYS A 129 -13.61 -3.99 3.28
N GLY A 130 -14.38 -3.24 2.48
CA GLY A 130 -13.93 -2.05 1.76
C GLY A 130 -14.32 -0.73 2.43
N GLN A 131 -14.62 -0.71 3.73
CA GLN A 131 -15.12 0.46 4.43
C GLN A 131 -14.13 1.64 4.43
N GLU A 132 -12.83 1.38 4.31
CA GLU A 132 -11.81 2.41 4.10
C GLU A 132 -12.10 3.23 2.83
N GLN A 133 -12.27 2.59 1.67
CA GLN A 133 -12.65 3.27 0.42
C GLN A 133 -14.01 3.97 0.54
N ASP A 134 -14.92 3.42 1.33
CA ASP A 134 -16.27 3.97 1.50
C ASP A 134 -16.33 5.12 2.52
N GLY A 135 -15.19 5.55 3.12
CA GLY A 135 -15.06 6.79 3.87
C GLY A 135 -14.65 6.65 5.33
N LEU A 136 -14.39 5.41 5.83
CA LEU A 136 -13.99 5.22 7.22
C LEU A 136 -12.47 5.34 7.37
N TYR A 137 -11.96 6.56 7.40
CA TYR A 137 -10.56 6.90 7.68
C TYR A 137 -10.44 8.31 8.25
N GLY A 138 -9.41 8.55 9.06
CA GLY A 138 -9.13 9.85 9.66
C GLY A 138 -7.71 9.95 10.20
N ALA A 139 -7.26 11.16 10.46
CA ALA A 139 -5.92 11.44 10.97
C ALA A 139 -5.82 11.18 12.50
N PHE A 140 -4.63 10.76 12.92
CA PHE A 140 -4.26 10.54 14.31
C PHE A 140 -2.89 11.16 14.56
N VAL A 141 -2.84 12.21 15.37
CA VAL A 141 -1.59 12.92 15.67
C VAL A 141 -1.26 12.75 17.14
N ILE A 142 -0.03 12.35 17.42
CA ILE A 142 0.50 12.26 18.76
C ILE A 142 1.63 13.27 18.87
N TYR A 143 1.43 14.27 19.72
CA TYR A 143 2.45 15.27 19.99
C TYR A 143 3.50 14.70 20.96
N PRO A 144 4.76 15.13 20.86
CA PRO A 144 5.74 14.86 21.90
C PRO A 144 5.23 15.37 23.26
N LYS A 145 5.72 14.78 24.33
CA LYS A 145 5.36 15.17 25.69
C LYS A 145 5.54 16.69 25.90
N ASP A 146 4.55 17.32 26.51
CA ASP A 146 4.48 18.77 26.72
C ASP A 146 4.59 19.58 25.40
N LYS A 147 4.28 18.95 24.27
CA LYS A 147 4.42 19.50 22.91
C LYS A 147 5.79 20.11 22.62
N THR A 148 6.82 19.58 23.28
CA THR A 148 8.18 20.04 23.09
C THR A 148 8.74 19.49 21.77
N PRO A 149 9.19 20.33 20.84
CA PRO A 149 9.82 19.86 19.61
C PRO A 149 11.05 18.98 19.87
N LEU A 150 11.20 17.89 19.13
CA LEU A 150 12.31 16.95 19.29
C LEU A 150 13.66 17.62 18.96
N THR A 151 13.66 18.56 18.03
CA THR A 151 14.82 19.35 17.65
C THR A 151 14.45 20.82 17.45
N ALA A 152 15.46 21.69 17.48
CA ALA A 152 15.26 23.12 17.18
C ALA A 152 14.73 23.34 15.73
N ALA A 153 15.09 22.44 14.80
CA ALA A 153 14.60 22.49 13.42
C ALA A 153 13.09 22.24 13.31
N GLU A 154 12.52 21.47 14.25
CA GLU A 154 11.11 21.13 14.28
C GLU A 154 10.22 22.16 14.99
N LYS A 155 10.82 23.22 15.56
CA LYS A 155 10.04 24.30 16.13
C LYS A 155 9.33 25.07 15.02
N THR A 156 8.01 25.01 15.01
CA THR A 156 7.14 25.64 14.01
C THR A 156 6.09 26.52 14.65
N ASP A 157 5.61 27.51 13.91
CA ASP A 157 4.58 28.46 14.34
C ASP A 157 3.17 27.94 13.99
N LYS A 158 3.09 27.16 12.93
CA LYS A 158 1.85 26.51 12.45
C LYS A 158 2.08 25.02 12.22
N ASP A 159 1.06 24.22 12.45
CA ASP A 159 1.07 22.77 12.30
C ASP A 159 -0.25 22.32 11.66
N TYR A 160 -0.19 21.73 10.47
CA TYR A 160 -1.36 21.32 9.70
C TYR A 160 -1.27 19.85 9.29
N VAL A 161 -2.36 19.14 9.49
CA VAL A 161 -2.56 17.85 8.84
C VAL A 161 -2.98 18.06 7.40
N VAL A 162 -2.33 17.33 6.49
CA VAL A 162 -2.64 17.31 5.06
C VAL A 162 -2.95 15.85 4.68
N LEU A 163 -4.20 15.46 4.85
CA LEU A 163 -4.67 14.12 4.56
C LEU A 163 -5.11 14.06 3.09
N LEU A 164 -4.40 13.24 2.32
CA LEU A 164 -4.68 12.92 0.92
C LEU A 164 -5.57 11.69 0.84
N SER A 165 -6.57 11.71 -0.03
CA SER A 165 -7.45 10.54 -0.25
C SER A 165 -8.00 10.51 -1.67
N ASP A 166 -8.46 9.31 -2.08
CA ASP A 166 -9.03 9.05 -3.39
C ASP A 166 -10.53 8.70 -3.26
N PHE A 167 -11.38 9.64 -3.67
CA PHE A 167 -12.82 9.47 -3.65
C PHE A 167 -13.31 8.92 -5.00
N HIS A 168 -14.11 7.86 -4.95
CA HIS A 168 -14.76 7.29 -6.13
C HIS A 168 -16.30 7.32 -5.97
N ASN A 169 -17.06 7.57 -7.05
CA ASN A 169 -18.52 7.58 -6.98
C ASN A 169 -19.16 6.19 -6.79
N SER A 170 -18.45 5.12 -7.16
CA SER A 170 -18.87 3.74 -6.86
C SER A 170 -18.46 3.34 -5.44
N THR A 171 -19.19 2.39 -4.85
CA THR A 171 -18.79 1.77 -3.58
C THR A 171 -17.60 0.82 -3.76
N SER A 172 -16.92 0.52 -2.68
CA SER A 172 -15.82 -0.45 -2.66
C SER A 172 -16.23 -1.82 -3.20
N ASP A 173 -17.42 -2.31 -2.84
CA ASP A 173 -17.97 -3.57 -3.33
C ASP A 173 -18.19 -3.55 -4.85
N GLN A 174 -18.68 -2.42 -5.40
CA GLN A 174 -18.88 -2.28 -6.84
C GLN A 174 -17.53 -2.24 -7.58
N ILE A 175 -16.54 -1.55 -7.03
CA ILE A 175 -15.19 -1.50 -7.60
C ILE A 175 -14.58 -2.91 -7.59
N MET A 176 -14.60 -3.60 -6.46
CA MET A 176 -14.09 -4.98 -6.35
C MET A 176 -14.78 -5.94 -7.33
N LYS A 177 -16.10 -5.83 -7.48
CA LYS A 177 -16.86 -6.64 -8.43
C LYS A 177 -16.42 -6.39 -9.88
N ASN A 178 -16.16 -5.13 -10.23
CA ASN A 178 -15.75 -4.76 -11.58
C ASN A 178 -14.35 -5.29 -11.92
N ILE A 179 -13.36 -5.07 -11.03
CA ILE A 179 -11.98 -5.55 -11.25
C ILE A 179 -11.87 -7.08 -11.20
N LYS A 180 -12.71 -7.77 -10.40
CA LYS A 180 -12.79 -9.25 -10.45
C LYS A 180 -13.41 -9.78 -11.72
N LYS A 181 -14.31 -9.02 -12.36
CA LYS A 181 -14.87 -9.38 -13.66
C LYS A 181 -13.86 -9.18 -14.78
N GLU A 182 -13.11 -8.08 -14.74
CA GLU A 182 -12.12 -7.70 -15.71
C GLU A 182 -11.06 -6.82 -15.00
N ALA A 183 -9.83 -7.30 -14.86
CA ALA A 183 -8.80 -6.62 -14.08
C ALA A 183 -8.46 -5.23 -14.63
N ASP A 184 -8.57 -5.03 -15.93
CA ASP A 184 -8.36 -3.75 -16.62
C ASP A 184 -9.65 -2.91 -16.80
N TYR A 185 -10.73 -3.23 -16.06
CA TYR A 185 -12.03 -2.54 -16.15
C TYR A 185 -11.92 -1.02 -16.05
N TYR A 186 -11.04 -0.53 -15.17
CA TYR A 186 -10.82 0.90 -14.93
C TYR A 186 -9.70 1.50 -15.79
N GLN A 187 -9.01 0.69 -16.62
CA GLN A 187 -7.93 1.15 -17.48
C GLN A 187 -8.49 1.89 -18.71
N ASN A 188 -8.67 3.19 -18.60
CA ASN A 188 -9.27 4.01 -19.65
C ASN A 188 -8.31 4.42 -20.77
N ARG A 189 -7.03 4.06 -20.68
CA ARG A 189 -5.97 4.50 -21.61
C ARG A 189 -5.36 3.32 -22.33
N ARG A 190 -6.18 2.59 -23.09
CA ARG A 190 -5.66 1.58 -24.02
C ARG A 190 -4.83 2.28 -25.10
N GLU A 191 -3.65 1.72 -25.40
CA GLU A 191 -2.83 2.22 -26.50
C GLU A 191 -3.62 2.20 -27.81
N THR A 192 -3.52 3.29 -28.54
CA THR A 192 -4.12 3.43 -29.86
C THR A 192 -3.14 3.00 -30.96
N VAL A 193 -3.64 2.75 -32.17
CA VAL A 193 -2.78 2.51 -33.33
C VAL A 193 -1.79 3.66 -33.55
N PHE A 194 -2.18 4.89 -33.22
CA PHE A 194 -1.30 6.05 -33.33
C PHE A 194 -0.14 5.99 -32.32
N ASP A 195 -0.36 5.47 -31.11
CA ASP A 195 0.69 5.30 -30.12
C ASP A 195 1.70 4.23 -30.56
N VAL A 196 1.21 3.14 -31.20
CA VAL A 196 2.06 2.13 -31.83
C VAL A 196 2.91 2.73 -32.95
N LEU A 197 2.31 3.55 -33.82
CA LEU A 197 3.04 4.21 -34.90
C LEU A 197 4.10 5.19 -34.39
N LYS A 198 3.79 5.92 -33.32
CA LYS A 198 4.77 6.78 -32.62
C LYS A 198 5.93 5.94 -32.06
N GLN A 199 5.64 4.83 -31.42
CA GLN A 199 6.64 3.91 -30.88
C GLN A 199 7.51 3.36 -32.02
N VAL A 200 6.92 2.91 -33.13
CA VAL A 200 7.67 2.44 -34.30
C VAL A 200 8.58 3.54 -34.87
N LYS A 201 8.10 4.78 -34.93
CA LYS A 201 8.91 5.92 -35.41
C LYS A 201 10.08 6.22 -34.46
N ARG A 202 9.91 6.04 -33.16
CA ARG A 202 10.94 6.30 -32.14
C ARG A 202 11.96 5.17 -32.05
N ASP A 203 11.51 3.92 -31.92
CA ASP A 203 12.32 2.76 -31.53
C ASP A 203 12.61 1.83 -32.70
N GLY A 204 11.93 2.03 -33.82
CA GLY A 204 11.99 1.14 -35.00
C GLY A 204 11.01 -0.05 -34.88
N LEU A 205 10.65 -0.62 -36.01
CA LEU A 205 9.63 -1.67 -36.11
C LEU A 205 10.00 -2.94 -35.31
N LYS A 206 11.27 -3.37 -35.39
CA LYS A 206 11.74 -4.60 -34.73
C LYS A 206 11.70 -4.46 -33.20
N ALA A 207 12.24 -3.37 -32.65
CA ALA A 207 12.26 -3.11 -31.21
C ALA A 207 10.83 -2.95 -30.68
N THR A 208 9.97 -2.21 -31.37
CA THR A 208 8.55 -2.06 -31.02
C THR A 208 7.84 -3.41 -30.97
N TRP A 209 8.09 -4.28 -31.98
CA TRP A 209 7.46 -5.60 -32.00
C TRP A 209 7.94 -6.48 -30.84
N GLN A 210 9.24 -6.53 -30.59
CA GLN A 210 9.81 -7.31 -29.49
C GLN A 210 9.25 -6.86 -28.13
N ASP A 211 9.30 -5.57 -27.87
CA ASP A 211 8.78 -4.97 -26.67
C ASP A 211 7.28 -5.28 -26.48
N ARG A 212 6.45 -5.03 -27.49
CA ARG A 212 5.00 -5.32 -27.42
C ARG A 212 4.69 -6.80 -27.30
N SER A 213 5.44 -7.67 -27.98
CA SER A 213 5.25 -9.11 -27.85
C SER A 213 5.49 -9.59 -26.43
N MET A 214 6.52 -9.06 -25.78
CA MET A 214 6.88 -9.40 -24.40
C MET A 214 5.80 -8.92 -23.42
N TRP A 215 5.37 -7.66 -23.52
CA TRP A 215 4.28 -7.13 -22.72
C TRP A 215 2.98 -7.90 -22.91
N ASN A 216 2.68 -8.27 -24.15
CA ASN A 216 1.50 -9.08 -24.47
C ASN A 216 1.59 -10.51 -23.92
N GLN A 217 2.78 -11.13 -23.89
CA GLN A 217 2.98 -12.43 -23.25
C GLN A 217 2.73 -12.37 -21.73
N MET A 218 3.13 -11.27 -21.09
CA MET A 218 2.86 -11.01 -19.67
C MET A 218 1.40 -10.60 -19.41
N ARG A 219 0.61 -10.35 -20.46
CA ARG A 219 -0.78 -9.87 -20.40
C ARG A 219 -0.95 -8.59 -19.56
N MET A 220 0.02 -7.71 -19.64
CA MET A 220 0.09 -6.48 -18.84
C MET A 220 0.33 -5.28 -19.74
N LEU A 221 -0.08 -4.11 -19.25
CA LEU A 221 0.18 -2.83 -19.92
C LEU A 221 1.40 -2.16 -19.30
N LYS A 222 2.26 -1.54 -20.10
CA LYS A 222 3.46 -0.80 -19.64
C LYS A 222 3.21 0.26 -18.57
N THR A 223 1.97 0.67 -18.40
CA THR A 223 1.58 1.80 -17.60
C THR A 223 0.71 1.40 -16.42
N ASP A 224 0.80 0.16 -15.97
CA ASP A 224 -0.05 -0.38 -14.93
C ASP A 224 0.40 0.11 -13.54
N MET A 225 0.29 1.44 -13.33
CA MET A 225 0.62 2.11 -12.07
C MET A 225 -0.59 2.23 -11.13
N SER A 226 -1.80 1.91 -11.61
CA SER A 226 -3.02 1.94 -10.81
C SER A 226 -4.09 1.04 -11.43
N ASP A 227 -4.65 0.13 -10.64
CA ASP A 227 -5.74 -0.76 -11.07
C ASP A 227 -7.07 -0.05 -11.17
N VAL A 228 -7.27 1.01 -10.41
CA VAL A 228 -8.51 1.76 -10.33
C VAL A 228 -8.25 3.21 -10.69
N THR A 229 -9.00 3.72 -11.65
CA THR A 229 -8.99 5.13 -12.08
C THR A 229 -10.37 5.75 -11.92
N GLY A 230 -10.53 7.03 -12.25
CA GLY A 230 -11.79 7.75 -12.11
C GLY A 230 -11.98 8.34 -10.71
N TYR A 231 -10.94 8.44 -9.95
CA TYR A 231 -10.93 9.10 -8.66
C TYR A 231 -11.02 10.63 -8.75
N THR A 232 -11.67 11.21 -7.76
CA THR A 232 -11.49 12.61 -7.38
C THR A 232 -10.57 12.65 -6.18
N PHE A 233 -9.40 13.26 -6.33
CA PHE A 233 -8.41 13.32 -5.26
C PHE A 233 -8.71 14.49 -4.32
N LEU A 234 -8.69 14.20 -3.02
CA LEU A 234 -9.11 15.14 -1.98
C LEU A 234 -7.94 15.51 -1.07
N MET A 235 -7.93 16.75 -0.60
CA MET A 235 -7.08 17.22 0.48
C MET A 235 -7.95 17.60 1.68
N ASN A 236 -7.83 16.88 2.79
CA ASN A 236 -8.69 17.03 3.96
C ASN A 236 -10.19 17.00 3.61
N GLY A 237 -10.58 16.11 2.71
CA GLY A 237 -11.96 15.93 2.25
C GLY A 237 -12.46 16.99 1.26
N LYS A 238 -11.62 17.93 0.85
CA LYS A 238 -11.96 18.97 -0.12
C LYS A 238 -11.44 18.63 -1.51
N THR A 239 -12.27 18.87 -2.52
CA THR A 239 -11.85 18.81 -3.92
C THR A 239 -10.88 19.97 -4.24
N PRO A 240 -10.11 19.91 -5.33
CA PRO A 240 -9.27 21.03 -5.76
C PRO A 240 -10.05 22.35 -5.89
N GLN A 241 -11.29 22.31 -6.37
CA GLN A 241 -12.14 23.50 -6.52
C GLN A 241 -12.58 24.09 -5.17
N GLN A 242 -12.73 23.24 -4.15
CA GLN A 242 -13.07 23.69 -2.79
C GLN A 242 -11.85 24.25 -2.04
N ASN A 243 -10.66 23.98 -2.54
CA ASN A 243 -9.37 24.48 -2.09
C ASN A 243 -9.16 24.45 -0.58
N TRP A 244 -8.54 23.41 -0.07
CA TRP A 244 -8.06 23.45 1.30
C TRP A 244 -7.01 24.57 1.47
N THR A 245 -7.11 25.34 2.56
CA THR A 245 -6.19 26.46 2.81
C THR A 245 -5.60 26.35 4.21
N GLY A 246 -4.26 26.37 4.30
CA GLY A 246 -3.49 26.55 5.52
C GLY A 246 -2.93 27.98 5.55
N ASN A 247 -3.21 28.71 6.63
CA ASN A 247 -2.79 30.12 6.76
C ASN A 247 -1.45 30.25 7.47
N PHE A 248 -0.64 31.23 7.05
CA PHE A 248 0.60 31.59 7.70
C PHE A 248 0.80 33.12 7.69
N LYS A 249 1.78 33.60 8.45
CA LYS A 249 2.30 34.96 8.37
C LYS A 249 3.72 34.93 7.84
N ALA A 250 4.11 35.93 7.09
CA ALA A 250 5.47 36.00 6.54
C ALA A 250 6.53 35.83 7.64
N GLY A 251 7.45 34.91 7.45
CA GLY A 251 8.49 34.54 8.42
C GLY A 251 8.13 33.41 9.38
N GLU A 252 6.88 32.93 9.41
CA GLU A 252 6.49 31.75 10.16
C GLU A 252 7.00 30.48 9.47
N LYS A 253 7.38 29.49 10.30
CA LYS A 253 7.64 28.13 9.88
C LYS A 253 6.36 27.31 10.00
N VAL A 254 6.05 26.54 8.96
CA VAL A 254 4.85 25.73 8.89
C VAL A 254 5.21 24.27 8.80
N ARG A 255 4.69 23.45 9.70
CA ARG A 255 4.73 21.98 9.62
C ARG A 255 3.51 21.49 8.85
N LEU A 256 3.75 20.68 7.83
CA LEU A 256 2.71 19.98 7.08
C LEU A 256 2.86 18.48 7.32
N ARG A 257 1.82 17.87 7.90
CA ARG A 257 1.76 16.44 8.23
C ARG A 257 1.00 15.72 7.13
N PHE A 258 1.72 15.24 6.13
CA PHE A 258 1.12 14.51 5.02
C PHE A 258 0.78 13.09 5.44
N ILE A 259 -0.45 12.69 5.16
CA ILE A 259 -0.97 11.33 5.36
C ILE A 259 -1.58 10.89 4.03
N ASN A 260 -1.15 9.78 3.46
CA ASN A 260 -1.82 9.21 2.31
C ASN A 260 -2.83 8.13 2.76
N ALA A 261 -4.06 8.55 2.97
CA ALA A 261 -5.19 7.69 3.35
C ALA A 261 -6.01 7.24 2.12
N SER A 262 -5.37 7.17 0.95
CA SER A 262 -6.01 6.66 -0.26
C SER A 262 -6.10 5.15 -0.24
N ALA A 263 -7.16 4.60 -0.83
CA ALA A 263 -7.31 3.16 -0.97
C ALA A 263 -6.35 2.56 -2.01
N MET A 264 -6.06 3.28 -3.11
CA MET A 264 -5.27 2.76 -4.23
C MET A 264 -4.22 3.74 -4.78
N SER A 265 -4.21 4.99 -4.36
CA SER A 265 -3.46 6.04 -5.06
C SER A 265 -2.17 6.41 -4.37
N PHE A 266 -1.09 6.47 -5.15
CA PHE A 266 0.17 7.11 -4.77
C PHE A 266 0.18 8.54 -5.27
N PHE A 267 0.90 9.42 -4.59
CA PHE A 267 1.07 10.80 -5.03
C PHE A 267 2.54 11.22 -5.08
N ASP A 268 2.85 12.04 -6.09
CA ASP A 268 4.06 12.85 -6.11
C ASP A 268 3.68 14.25 -5.58
N VAL A 269 4.19 14.59 -4.41
CA VAL A 269 3.85 15.82 -3.68
C VAL A 269 4.94 16.85 -3.89
N ARG A 270 4.54 18.06 -4.30
CA ARG A 270 5.43 19.23 -4.46
C ARG A 270 4.72 20.51 -4.10
N ILE A 271 5.50 21.52 -3.76
CA ILE A 271 5.04 22.89 -3.57
C ILE A 271 5.93 23.77 -4.46
N PRO A 272 5.47 24.15 -5.66
CA PRO A 272 6.29 24.93 -6.58
C PRO A 272 6.90 26.17 -5.91
N ASN A 273 8.20 26.39 -6.12
CA ASN A 273 8.99 27.50 -5.56
C ASN A 273 9.11 27.51 -4.02
N LEU A 274 8.84 26.40 -3.35
CA LEU A 274 9.01 26.26 -1.91
C LEU A 274 9.68 24.93 -1.57
N LYS A 275 10.89 24.98 -1.00
CA LYS A 275 11.58 23.78 -0.49
C LYS A 275 10.83 23.21 0.70
N MET A 276 10.75 21.91 0.74
CA MET A 276 10.21 21.12 1.86
C MET A 276 11.38 20.45 2.58
N THR A 277 11.43 20.57 3.89
CA THR A 277 12.40 19.82 4.70
C THR A 277 11.67 18.66 5.38
N VAL A 278 11.94 17.44 4.95
CA VAL A 278 11.39 16.23 5.57
C VAL A 278 12.03 16.01 6.92
N VAL A 279 11.22 15.86 7.97
CA VAL A 279 11.66 15.66 9.36
C VAL A 279 11.11 14.40 10.00
N SER A 280 10.10 13.76 9.39
CA SER A 280 9.52 12.52 9.87
C SER A 280 9.03 11.66 8.70
N ALA A 281 9.15 10.35 8.82
CA ALA A 281 8.60 9.35 7.92
C ALA A 281 7.89 8.28 8.75
N ASP A 282 6.62 7.97 8.43
CA ASP A 282 5.77 7.03 9.17
C ASP A 282 5.71 7.33 10.68
N GLY A 283 5.58 8.61 11.02
CA GLY A 283 5.54 9.07 12.40
C GLY A 283 6.87 9.02 13.14
N GLN A 284 7.94 8.49 12.51
CA GLN A 284 9.24 8.35 13.13
C GLN A 284 10.18 9.49 12.71
N PRO A 285 10.90 10.11 13.66
CA PRO A 285 11.74 11.25 13.35
C PRO A 285 12.96 10.84 12.51
N VAL A 286 13.25 11.65 11.49
CA VAL A 286 14.43 11.47 10.62
C VAL A 286 15.29 12.72 10.65
N LYS A 287 16.58 12.57 10.30
CA LYS A 287 17.46 13.72 10.08
C LYS A 287 16.87 14.59 8.97
N PRO A 288 16.85 15.90 9.12
CA PRO A 288 16.22 16.81 8.14
C PRO A 288 16.77 16.65 6.72
N VAL A 289 15.90 16.42 5.75
CA VAL A 289 16.26 16.25 4.33
C VAL A 289 15.52 17.31 3.49
N PRO A 290 16.21 18.31 2.92
CA PRO A 290 15.58 19.27 2.02
C PRO A 290 15.33 18.64 0.64
N VAL A 291 14.08 18.77 0.16
CA VAL A 291 13.62 18.23 -1.12
C VAL A 291 12.71 19.21 -1.85
N ASP A 292 12.54 19.01 -3.15
CA ASP A 292 11.55 19.72 -3.97
C ASP A 292 10.27 18.89 -4.14
N GLU A 293 10.40 17.56 -4.02
CA GLU A 293 9.32 16.62 -4.24
C GLU A 293 9.53 15.38 -3.39
N PHE A 294 8.45 14.71 -3.01
CA PHE A 294 8.49 13.36 -2.48
C PHE A 294 7.31 12.53 -3.00
N ARG A 295 7.55 11.24 -3.23
CA ARG A 295 6.48 10.27 -3.49
C ARG A 295 5.97 9.74 -2.17
N ILE A 296 4.65 9.69 -2.01
CA ILE A 296 3.98 9.10 -0.84
C ILE A 296 3.08 7.97 -1.30
N GLY A 297 3.41 6.75 -0.87
CA GLY A 297 2.59 5.57 -1.11
C GLY A 297 1.38 5.51 -0.20
N THR A 298 0.42 4.66 -0.54
CA THR A 298 -0.74 4.39 0.29
C THR A 298 -0.29 4.00 1.70
N ALA A 299 -0.86 4.64 2.71
CA ALA A 299 -0.59 4.46 4.14
C ALA A 299 0.74 5.02 4.66
N GLU A 300 1.61 5.57 3.83
CA GLU A 300 2.78 6.30 4.33
C GLU A 300 2.39 7.66 4.91
N THR A 301 3.23 8.16 5.82
CA THR A 301 3.16 9.54 6.30
C THR A 301 4.52 10.22 6.21
N TYR A 302 4.51 11.52 5.89
CA TYR A 302 5.69 12.37 5.91
C TYR A 302 5.36 13.72 6.56
N ASP A 303 6.19 14.15 7.51
CA ASP A 303 6.12 15.51 8.02
C ASP A 303 7.21 16.35 7.35
N VAL A 304 6.80 17.49 6.81
CA VAL A 304 7.73 18.45 6.22
C VAL A 304 7.58 19.82 6.87
N ILE A 305 8.69 20.55 6.94
CA ILE A 305 8.72 21.94 7.39
C ILE A 305 9.01 22.83 6.20
N VAL A 306 8.23 23.89 6.06
CA VAL A 306 8.37 24.90 5.02
C VAL A 306 8.47 26.29 5.62
N GLU A 307 9.14 27.21 4.90
CA GLU A 307 9.30 28.63 5.27
C GLU A 307 8.73 29.51 4.14
N PRO A 308 7.40 29.67 4.07
CA PRO A 308 6.77 30.42 2.99
C PRO A 308 7.04 31.93 3.12
N LYS A 309 7.30 32.59 1.97
CA LYS A 309 7.65 34.02 1.92
C LYS A 309 6.79 34.83 0.93
N GLN A 310 6.07 34.11 0.04
CA GLN A 310 5.19 34.73 -0.96
C GLN A 310 3.75 34.77 -0.43
N ALA A 311 2.89 35.56 -1.07
CA ALA A 311 1.49 35.69 -0.69
C ALA A 311 0.75 34.35 -0.62
N HIS A 312 1.08 33.38 -1.47
CA HIS A 312 0.51 32.05 -1.48
C HIS A 312 1.41 31.06 -2.22
N TYR A 313 1.24 29.77 -1.89
CA TYR A 313 1.86 28.65 -2.56
C TYR A 313 0.81 27.56 -2.77
N GLN A 314 0.86 26.91 -3.91
CA GLN A 314 0.00 25.78 -4.21
C GLN A 314 0.66 24.47 -3.78
N ILE A 315 -0.03 23.70 -2.96
CA ILE A 315 0.36 22.31 -2.64
C ILE A 315 -0.23 21.44 -3.72
N GLU A 316 0.59 20.70 -4.43
CA GLU A 316 0.20 19.81 -5.51
C GLU A 316 0.56 18.36 -5.15
N ALA A 317 -0.43 17.51 -5.03
CA ALA A 317 -0.25 16.07 -4.91
C ALA A 317 -0.81 15.41 -6.18
N GLU A 318 0.09 15.09 -7.11
CA GLU A 318 -0.25 14.48 -8.40
C GLU A 318 -0.27 12.97 -8.30
N SER A 319 -1.36 12.33 -8.73
CA SER A 319 -1.42 10.87 -8.80
C SER A 319 -0.36 10.31 -9.76
N ILE A 320 0.26 9.18 -9.41
CA ILE A 320 1.36 8.63 -10.23
C ILE A 320 0.94 8.20 -11.62
N ASP A 321 -0.33 7.87 -11.81
CA ASP A 321 -0.93 7.56 -13.10
C ASP A 321 -1.28 8.81 -13.93
N ARG A 322 -1.00 10.00 -13.40
CA ARG A 322 -1.25 11.31 -14.03
C ARG A 322 -2.71 11.56 -14.40
N THR A 323 -3.65 10.98 -13.66
CA THR A 323 -5.10 11.16 -13.91
C THR A 323 -5.68 12.37 -13.20
N GLY A 324 -4.98 12.92 -12.19
CA GLY A 324 -5.43 14.12 -11.48
C GLY A 324 -4.54 14.53 -10.32
N PHE A 325 -5.05 15.52 -9.60
CA PHE A 325 -4.37 16.15 -8.47
C PHE A 325 -5.29 16.28 -7.27
N SER A 326 -4.71 16.15 -6.09
CA SER A 326 -5.23 16.78 -4.88
C SER A 326 -4.50 18.11 -4.72
N VAL A 327 -5.23 19.20 -4.49
CA VAL A 327 -4.66 20.56 -4.45
C VAL A 327 -5.12 21.31 -3.20
N GLY A 328 -4.19 22.08 -2.62
CA GLY A 328 -4.45 23.00 -1.52
C GLY A 328 -3.58 24.26 -1.63
N THR A 329 -3.80 25.21 -0.76
CA THR A 329 -3.08 26.50 -0.76
C THR A 329 -2.51 26.80 0.63
N LEU A 330 -1.23 27.19 0.68
CA LEU A 330 -0.69 27.96 1.80
C LEU A 330 -0.87 29.44 1.50
N HIS A 331 -1.50 30.17 2.41
CA HIS A 331 -1.94 31.55 2.21
C HIS A 331 -1.43 32.46 3.33
N ASP A 332 -0.77 33.57 2.97
CA ASP A 332 -0.40 34.62 3.92
C ASP A 332 -1.65 35.41 4.35
N GLU A 333 -1.96 35.36 5.66
CA GLU A 333 -3.12 36.03 6.27
C GLU A 333 -3.21 37.52 5.97
N ASN A 334 -2.09 38.18 5.63
CA ASN A 334 -2.02 39.61 5.32
C ASN A 334 -2.31 39.92 3.85
N THR A 335 -2.61 38.94 3.02
CA THR A 335 -2.87 39.10 1.59
C THR A 335 -4.31 38.74 1.24
N LEU A 336 -4.71 39.02 -0.01
CA LEU A 336 -6.04 38.63 -0.47
C LEU A 336 -6.09 37.10 -0.73
N PRO A 337 -7.16 36.41 -0.30
CA PRO A 337 -7.32 35.00 -0.57
C PRO A 337 -7.32 34.67 -2.07
N VAL A 338 -6.81 33.47 -2.40
CA VAL A 338 -6.89 32.96 -3.77
C VAL A 338 -8.36 32.66 -4.10
N LYS A 339 -8.92 33.37 -5.06
CA LYS A 339 -10.34 33.24 -5.46
C LYS A 339 -10.59 32.00 -6.33
N GLN A 340 -9.61 31.62 -7.14
CA GLN A 340 -9.71 30.49 -8.05
C GLN A 340 -8.35 29.80 -8.16
N ILE A 341 -8.35 28.49 -8.05
CA ILE A 341 -7.15 27.66 -8.24
C ILE A 341 -6.93 27.46 -9.74
N GLU A 342 -5.71 27.67 -10.17
CA GLU A 342 -5.24 27.22 -11.46
C GLU A 342 -4.80 25.75 -11.32
N MET A 343 -5.47 24.85 -12.06
CA MET A 343 -5.13 23.43 -12.00
C MET A 343 -3.77 23.19 -12.67
N PRO A 344 -2.87 22.46 -11.98
CA PRO A 344 -1.58 22.13 -12.56
C PRO A 344 -1.71 21.31 -13.84
N LYS A 345 -0.75 21.46 -14.75
CA LYS A 345 -0.67 20.58 -15.92
C LYS A 345 -0.09 19.24 -15.51
N PRO A 346 -0.75 18.13 -15.89
CA PRO A 346 -0.20 16.81 -15.65
C PRO A 346 1.19 16.67 -16.27
N ARG A 347 2.10 16.07 -15.51
CA ARG A 347 3.42 15.69 -16.01
C ARG A 347 3.31 14.53 -17.00
N PRO A 348 4.36 14.27 -17.79
CA PRO A 348 4.39 13.10 -18.65
C PRO A 348 4.16 11.82 -17.84
N ARG A 349 3.38 10.89 -18.40
CA ARG A 349 3.15 9.59 -17.80
C ARG A 349 4.42 8.76 -17.89
N SER A 350 4.84 8.19 -16.77
CA SER A 350 5.97 7.26 -16.74
C SER A 350 5.58 5.90 -17.31
N LEU A 351 6.47 5.32 -18.11
CA LEU A 351 6.36 3.94 -18.59
C LEU A 351 7.41 3.09 -17.87
N LEU A 352 7.01 1.93 -17.40
CA LEU A 352 7.94 0.95 -16.83
C LEU A 352 8.82 0.37 -17.95
N THR A 353 10.10 0.19 -17.63
CA THR A 353 11.06 -0.52 -18.48
C THR A 353 11.26 -1.94 -17.99
N MET A 354 11.90 -2.78 -18.79
CA MET A 354 12.26 -4.13 -18.35
C MET A 354 13.30 -4.10 -17.23
N GLU A 355 14.18 -3.09 -17.20
CA GLU A 355 15.13 -2.85 -16.11
C GLU A 355 14.44 -2.50 -14.81
N ASP A 356 13.37 -1.69 -14.84
CA ASP A 356 12.53 -1.41 -13.66
C ASP A 356 11.94 -2.68 -13.07
N MET A 357 11.76 -3.72 -13.91
CA MET A 357 11.19 -5.01 -13.52
C MET A 357 12.23 -6.05 -13.10
N GLY A 358 13.51 -5.65 -12.98
CA GLY A 358 14.59 -6.57 -12.61
C GLY A 358 14.91 -7.63 -13.66
N MET A 359 14.37 -7.49 -14.87
CA MET A 359 14.70 -8.36 -15.99
C MET A 359 15.94 -7.80 -16.71
N ASP A 360 17.12 -8.09 -16.19
CA ASP A 360 18.36 -7.83 -16.87
C ASP A 360 18.41 -8.61 -18.20
N HIS A 361 19.13 -8.06 -19.17
CA HIS A 361 19.22 -8.50 -20.57
C HIS A 361 19.67 -9.95 -20.80
N ASP A 362 19.62 -10.81 -19.82
CA ASP A 362 19.99 -12.21 -19.99
C ASP A 362 18.85 -13.00 -20.64
N MET A 363 18.76 -12.84 -21.98
CA MET A 363 17.87 -13.61 -22.84
C MET A 363 18.13 -15.11 -22.77
N SER A 364 19.19 -15.56 -22.11
CA SER A 364 19.51 -16.99 -21.93
C SER A 364 18.52 -17.69 -21.00
N SER A 365 17.95 -16.97 -20.03
CA SER A 365 16.94 -17.54 -19.11
C SER A 365 15.58 -17.77 -19.80
N MET A 366 15.27 -17.03 -20.88
CA MET A 366 14.03 -17.23 -21.64
C MET A 366 14.10 -18.43 -22.62
N GLN A 367 15.31 -18.90 -22.97
CA GLN A 367 15.44 -20.17 -23.70
C GLN A 367 15.02 -21.38 -22.86
N GLY A 368 15.09 -21.29 -21.54
CA GLY A 368 14.59 -22.31 -20.61
C GLY A 368 13.07 -22.47 -20.62
N MET A 369 12.31 -21.39 -20.85
CA MET A 369 10.84 -21.45 -20.91
C MET A 369 10.32 -22.08 -22.21
N ASN A 370 11.11 -22.06 -23.31
CA ASN A 370 10.75 -22.78 -24.53
C ASN A 370 11.02 -24.29 -24.45
N HIS A 371 11.80 -24.75 -23.47
CA HIS A 371 12.01 -26.19 -23.26
C HIS A 371 10.88 -26.87 -22.47
N ASP A 372 10.13 -26.11 -21.68
CA ASP A 372 9.02 -26.68 -20.89
C ASP A 372 7.76 -26.97 -21.74
N MET A 373 7.64 -26.33 -22.92
CA MET A 373 6.57 -26.69 -23.86
C MET A 373 6.83 -28.00 -24.60
N SER A 374 8.06 -28.53 -24.58
CA SER A 374 8.36 -29.85 -25.13
C SER A 374 8.04 -30.99 -24.14
N SER A 375 8.01 -30.71 -22.84
CA SER A 375 7.59 -31.67 -21.82
C SER A 375 6.07 -31.90 -21.84
N MET A 376 5.27 -30.97 -22.38
CA MET A 376 3.85 -31.18 -22.64
C MET A 376 3.57 -32.12 -23.82
N LYS A 377 4.54 -32.40 -24.69
CA LYS A 377 4.40 -33.44 -25.73
C LYS A 377 4.47 -34.86 -25.18
N GLY A 378 4.95 -35.05 -23.96
CA GLY A 378 4.94 -36.33 -23.25
C GLY A 378 3.61 -36.70 -22.60
N MET A 379 2.65 -35.77 -22.50
CA MET A 379 1.33 -36.04 -21.92
C MET A 379 0.33 -36.65 -22.89
N ASP A 380 0.63 -36.68 -24.20
CA ASP A 380 -0.23 -37.37 -25.19
C ASP A 380 -0.13 -38.88 -25.14
N HIS A 381 0.83 -39.46 -24.41
CA HIS A 381 0.94 -40.91 -24.26
C HIS A 381 0.21 -41.49 -23.03
N ASP A 382 -0.25 -40.66 -22.11
CA ASP A 382 -0.91 -41.16 -20.88
C ASP A 382 -2.45 -41.20 -21.00
N MET A 383 -3.02 -40.72 -22.10
CA MET A 383 -4.47 -40.84 -22.38
C MET A 383 -4.89 -42.23 -22.78
N SER A 384 -3.95 -43.16 -23.03
CA SER A 384 -4.26 -44.58 -23.31
C SER A 384 -4.55 -45.38 -22.05
N SER A 385 -4.13 -44.92 -20.88
CA SER A 385 -4.41 -45.55 -19.59
C SER A 385 -5.82 -45.26 -19.06
N MET A 386 -6.55 -44.28 -19.63
CA MET A 386 -7.94 -43.98 -19.28
C MET A 386 -8.97 -44.90 -19.98
N LYS A 387 -8.55 -45.82 -20.85
CA LYS A 387 -9.44 -46.82 -21.45
C LYS A 387 -9.92 -47.91 -20.49
N GLY A 388 -9.36 -47.96 -19.27
CA GLY A 388 -9.75 -48.91 -18.22
C GLY A 388 -10.87 -48.46 -17.28
N MET A 389 -11.35 -47.21 -17.36
CA MET A 389 -12.37 -46.67 -16.43
C MET A 389 -13.82 -46.78 -16.93
N ASN A 390 -14.07 -47.48 -18.03
CA ASN A 390 -15.43 -47.65 -18.58
C ASN A 390 -16.29 -48.74 -17.87
N HIS A 391 -15.84 -49.29 -16.76
CA HIS A 391 -16.59 -50.34 -16.10
C HIS A 391 -17.39 -49.95 -14.86
N ASP A 392 -17.31 -48.67 -14.43
CA ASP A 392 -17.98 -48.26 -13.17
C ASP A 392 -19.13 -47.24 -13.34
N MET A 393 -19.61 -47.05 -14.58
CA MET A 393 -20.75 -46.17 -14.86
C MET A 393 -22.11 -46.89 -14.89
N SER A 394 -22.16 -48.19 -14.53
CA SER A 394 -23.41 -48.95 -14.50
C SER A 394 -24.26 -48.73 -13.23
N SER A 395 -23.74 -48.03 -12.24
CA SER A 395 -24.45 -47.75 -10.97
C SER A 395 -25.19 -46.40 -10.92
N MET A 396 -25.18 -45.58 -11.98
CA MET A 396 -25.93 -44.34 -12.04
C MET A 396 -27.17 -44.41 -12.93
N LYS A 397 -27.97 -45.48 -12.81
CA LYS A 397 -29.32 -45.58 -13.39
C LYS A 397 -30.34 -44.86 -12.50
N GLY A 398 -30.36 -43.54 -12.54
CA GLY A 398 -31.33 -42.77 -11.73
C GLY A 398 -31.42 -41.27 -11.99
N MET A 399 -30.71 -40.73 -13.00
CA MET A 399 -30.79 -39.30 -13.34
C MET A 399 -31.04 -39.05 -14.82
N ASP A 400 -32.20 -39.54 -15.32
CA ASP A 400 -32.56 -39.46 -16.75
C ASP A 400 -33.33 -38.19 -17.16
N HIS A 401 -33.20 -37.06 -16.48
CA HIS A 401 -34.03 -35.90 -16.86
C HIS A 401 -33.29 -34.62 -17.34
N ASP A 402 -31.97 -34.63 -17.51
CA ASP A 402 -31.31 -33.36 -17.90
C ASP A 402 -30.21 -33.45 -18.99
N MET A 403 -30.26 -34.49 -19.82
CA MET A 403 -29.28 -34.65 -20.91
C MET A 403 -29.76 -34.15 -22.28
N SER A 404 -30.96 -33.60 -22.39
CA SER A 404 -31.46 -33.03 -23.66
C SER A 404 -30.84 -31.68 -24.02
N SER A 405 -30.29 -30.95 -23.05
CA SER A 405 -29.62 -29.66 -23.29
C SER A 405 -28.17 -29.77 -23.79
N MET A 406 -27.57 -30.95 -23.73
CA MET A 406 -26.21 -31.16 -24.25
C MET A 406 -26.12 -31.56 -25.72
N LYS A 407 -27.25 -31.78 -26.39
CA LYS A 407 -27.25 -32.07 -27.84
C LYS A 407 -26.98 -30.86 -28.70
N ASP A 408 -27.26 -29.66 -28.19
CA ASP A 408 -27.03 -28.42 -28.94
C ASP A 408 -25.59 -27.89 -28.87
N MET A 409 -24.76 -28.42 -27.95
CA MET A 409 -23.34 -28.05 -27.90
C MET A 409 -22.47 -28.79 -28.96
N ASN A 410 -22.99 -29.84 -29.61
CA ASN A 410 -22.23 -30.53 -30.66
C ASN A 410 -22.29 -29.83 -32.03
N HIS A 411 -23.14 -28.81 -32.20
CA HIS A 411 -23.20 -28.02 -33.42
C HIS A 411 -22.16 -26.90 -33.50
N ASP A 412 -21.65 -26.43 -32.37
CA ASP A 412 -20.67 -25.35 -32.34
C ASP A 412 -19.22 -25.82 -32.55
N MET A 413 -18.95 -27.13 -32.34
CA MET A 413 -17.62 -27.68 -32.58
C MET A 413 -17.30 -27.92 -34.07
N SER A 414 -18.31 -27.92 -34.94
CA SER A 414 -18.09 -28.03 -36.39
C SER A 414 -17.63 -26.72 -37.03
N SER A 415 -17.91 -25.58 -36.40
CA SER A 415 -17.43 -24.27 -36.85
C SER A 415 -15.94 -24.04 -36.54
N MET A 416 -15.38 -24.78 -35.56
CA MET A 416 -13.94 -24.74 -35.28
C MET A 416 -13.08 -25.55 -36.26
N LYS A 417 -13.66 -26.40 -37.12
CA LYS A 417 -12.94 -27.09 -38.18
C LYS A 417 -12.50 -26.17 -39.30
N GLY A 418 -13.08 -24.98 -39.41
CA GLY A 418 -12.70 -23.96 -40.38
C GLY A 418 -11.45 -23.15 -40.01
N MET A 419 -11.05 -23.16 -38.73
CA MET A 419 -9.87 -22.41 -38.27
C MET A 419 -8.54 -23.17 -38.42
N ASN A 420 -8.58 -24.47 -38.77
CA ASN A 420 -7.35 -25.24 -38.99
C ASN A 420 -6.71 -25.00 -40.36
N HIS A 421 -7.34 -24.24 -41.26
CA HIS A 421 -6.77 -23.89 -42.57
C HIS A 421 -5.84 -22.68 -42.54
N ASP A 422 -5.91 -21.84 -41.50
CA ASP A 422 -5.05 -20.65 -41.42
C ASP A 422 -3.69 -20.92 -40.74
N MET A 423 -3.55 -22.06 -40.05
CA MET A 423 -2.29 -22.45 -39.42
C MET A 423 -1.27 -23.06 -40.41
N SER A 424 -1.70 -23.46 -41.59
CA SER A 424 -0.78 -23.97 -42.63
C SER A 424 0.02 -22.84 -43.32
N SER A 425 -0.49 -21.62 -43.30
CA SER A 425 0.23 -20.45 -43.83
C SER A 425 1.37 -19.98 -42.93
N MET A 426 1.38 -20.37 -41.65
CA MET A 426 2.51 -20.09 -40.75
C MET A 426 3.68 -21.07 -40.86
N LYS A 427 3.52 -22.19 -41.59
CA LYS A 427 4.64 -23.12 -41.87
C LYS A 427 5.67 -22.55 -42.83
N GLY A 428 5.33 -21.49 -43.58
CA GLY A 428 6.25 -20.80 -44.47
C GLY A 428 7.24 -19.84 -43.82
N MET A 429 7.01 -19.47 -42.52
CA MET A 429 7.92 -18.55 -41.82
C MET A 429 9.08 -19.24 -41.10
N ASN A 430 9.10 -20.57 -41.05
CA ASN A 430 10.19 -21.31 -40.38
C ASN A 430 11.42 -21.53 -41.25
N HIS A 431 11.39 -21.08 -42.50
CA HIS A 431 12.56 -21.26 -43.41
C HIS A 431 13.57 -20.12 -43.37
N ASP A 432 13.22 -18.98 -42.73
CA ASP A 432 14.14 -17.83 -42.70
C ASP A 432 15.03 -17.76 -41.44
N MET A 433 14.84 -18.68 -40.52
CA MET A 433 15.68 -18.75 -39.30
C MET A 433 16.94 -19.62 -39.46
N SER A 434 17.07 -20.36 -40.56
CA SER A 434 18.28 -21.15 -40.82
C SER A 434 19.42 -20.36 -41.45
N SER A 435 19.16 -19.13 -41.92
CA SER A 435 20.19 -18.25 -42.50
C SER A 435 20.95 -17.41 -41.48
N MET A 436 20.60 -17.50 -40.16
CA MET A 436 21.32 -16.79 -39.10
C MET A 436 22.44 -17.62 -38.44
N LYS A 437 22.82 -18.76 -38.99
CA LYS A 437 23.97 -19.57 -38.53
C LYS A 437 25.29 -19.16 -39.14
N GLY A 438 25.63 -17.90 -39.18
CA GLY A 438 26.85 -17.48 -39.87
C GLY A 438 27.40 -16.10 -39.48
N MET A 439 27.08 -15.57 -38.34
CA MET A 439 27.73 -14.36 -37.80
C MET A 439 28.28 -14.62 -36.42
N ASP A 440 29.38 -15.37 -36.39
CA ASP A 440 30.32 -15.32 -35.28
C ASP A 440 31.31 -14.19 -35.51
N HIS A 441 31.57 -13.49 -34.42
CA HIS A 441 32.76 -12.71 -34.07
C HIS A 441 32.74 -11.19 -34.16
N ASP A 442 32.94 -10.66 -32.92
CA ASP A 442 33.70 -9.46 -32.58
C ASP A 442 33.08 -8.09 -32.94
N MET A 443 32.20 -7.67 -32.00
CA MET A 443 32.11 -6.24 -31.73
C MET A 443 32.32 -6.00 -30.23
N PRO A 444 33.17 -5.05 -29.84
CA PRO A 444 33.43 -4.75 -28.43
C PRO A 444 32.19 -4.16 -27.80
N MET A 445 31.77 -4.75 -26.69
CA MET A 445 30.73 -4.19 -25.81
C MET A 445 31.24 -2.88 -25.22
N ASN A 446 30.89 -1.78 -25.83
CA ASN A 446 30.85 -0.51 -25.13
C ASN A 446 29.60 -0.54 -24.27
N SER A 447 29.78 -0.60 -22.96
CA SER A 447 28.76 -0.30 -21.96
C SER A 447 28.41 1.20 -22.07
N ALA A 448 27.70 1.56 -23.12
CA ALA A 448 27.01 2.82 -23.18
C ALA A 448 25.74 2.66 -22.33
N THR A 449 25.77 3.20 -21.11
CA THR A 449 24.57 3.63 -20.40
C THR A 449 23.66 4.27 -21.42
N VAL A 450 22.58 3.60 -21.80
CA VAL A 450 21.54 4.20 -22.63
C VAL A 450 20.88 5.25 -21.74
N LYS A 451 21.44 6.47 -21.75
CA LYS A 451 20.72 7.65 -21.34
C LYS A 451 19.50 7.67 -22.24
N ALA A 452 18.31 7.50 -21.68
CA ALA A 452 17.06 7.68 -22.40
C ALA A 452 17.11 9.07 -23.04
N ALA A 453 17.35 9.13 -24.35
CA ALA A 453 17.28 10.35 -25.10
C ALA A 453 15.79 10.75 -25.09
N SER A 454 15.44 11.76 -24.31
CA SER A 454 14.15 12.41 -24.44
C SER A 454 14.09 13.04 -25.82
N ASP A 455 13.36 12.42 -26.72
CA ASP A 455 13.06 13.04 -27.99
C ASP A 455 12.20 14.28 -27.71
N LYS A 456 12.64 15.45 -28.17
CA LYS A 456 12.06 16.78 -27.83
C LYS A 456 10.58 16.95 -28.20
N ASN A 457 9.96 15.95 -28.81
CA ASN A 457 8.56 15.96 -29.26
C ASN A 457 7.70 14.81 -28.68
N ASP A 458 8.26 13.91 -27.88
CA ASP A 458 7.50 12.86 -27.22
C ASP A 458 7.64 13.03 -25.70
N ASN A 459 6.55 13.44 -25.04
CA ASN A 459 6.49 13.66 -23.59
C ASN A 459 6.52 12.35 -22.78
N THR A 460 7.04 11.24 -23.34
CA THR A 460 7.16 9.97 -22.65
C THR A 460 8.40 9.95 -21.77
N VAL A 461 8.24 9.58 -20.50
CA VAL A 461 9.33 9.33 -19.56
C VAL A 461 9.33 7.85 -19.16
N PHE A 462 10.48 7.31 -18.83
CA PHE A 462 10.64 5.91 -18.46
C PHE A 462 11.14 5.80 -17.01
N GLY A 463 10.69 4.79 -16.30
CA GLY A 463 11.09 4.48 -14.94
C GLY A 463 9.98 4.58 -13.92
N TRP A 464 10.20 3.98 -12.74
CA TRP A 464 9.24 3.97 -11.64
C TRP A 464 9.31 5.24 -10.80
N ALA A 465 10.43 5.48 -10.13
CA ALA A 465 10.58 6.57 -9.17
C ALA A 465 11.22 7.79 -9.81
N ASN A 466 10.65 8.98 -9.54
CA ASN A 466 11.21 10.26 -9.96
C ASN A 466 11.40 10.45 -11.48
N ALA A 467 10.86 9.55 -12.28
CA ALA A 467 11.05 9.57 -13.74
C ALA A 467 10.62 10.89 -14.39
N SER A 468 9.65 11.59 -13.78
CA SER A 468 9.16 12.88 -14.27
C SER A 468 9.53 14.07 -13.36
N THR A 469 10.44 13.90 -12.42
CA THR A 469 10.96 15.02 -11.61
C THR A 469 11.75 15.96 -12.50
N PRO A 470 11.48 17.27 -12.50
CA PRO A 470 12.22 18.23 -13.33
C PRO A 470 13.72 18.21 -13.05
N GLU A 471 14.53 18.46 -14.10
CA GLU A 471 15.98 18.54 -13.98
C GLU A 471 16.38 19.62 -12.98
N GLY A 472 17.33 19.31 -12.09
CA GLY A 472 17.78 20.18 -11.01
C GLY A 472 16.95 20.14 -9.74
N ASN A 473 15.78 19.48 -9.75
CA ASN A 473 14.98 19.28 -8.55
C ASN A 473 15.41 17.99 -7.85
N LYS A 474 15.34 18.00 -6.51
CA LYS A 474 15.58 16.82 -5.68
C LYS A 474 14.25 16.19 -5.28
N ALA A 475 14.02 14.94 -5.72
CA ALA A 475 12.99 14.10 -5.16
C ALA A 475 13.55 13.25 -4.02
N LEU A 476 12.78 13.08 -2.95
CA LEU A 476 13.14 12.22 -1.82
C LEU A 476 13.32 10.78 -2.28
N GLN A 477 14.42 10.16 -1.85
CA GLN A 477 14.68 8.73 -1.98
C GLN A 477 14.68 8.08 -0.60
N TYR A 478 14.36 6.80 -0.53
CA TYR A 478 14.50 6.04 0.73
C TYR A 478 15.94 6.06 1.27
N SER A 479 16.95 6.10 0.38
CA SER A 479 18.36 6.22 0.74
C SER A 479 18.72 7.56 1.42
N ASP A 480 17.90 8.59 1.25
CA ASP A 480 18.11 9.88 1.93
C ASP A 480 17.69 9.85 3.41
N LEU A 481 16.84 8.90 3.79
CA LEU A 481 16.30 8.83 5.13
C LEU A 481 17.31 8.26 6.12
N GLN A 482 17.49 8.94 7.24
CA GLN A 482 18.27 8.48 8.37
C GLN A 482 17.47 8.71 9.65
N SER A 483 17.51 7.74 10.57
CA SER A 483 16.92 7.92 11.90
C SER A 483 17.52 9.16 12.58
N LEU A 484 16.69 9.95 13.23
CA LEU A 484 17.16 11.11 14.00
C LEU A 484 18.03 10.65 15.17
N ASP A 485 17.54 9.71 15.95
CA ASP A 485 18.26 9.09 17.05
C ASP A 485 18.87 7.75 16.60
N PRO A 486 20.01 7.35 17.14
CA PRO A 486 20.59 6.05 16.86
C PRO A 486 19.64 4.90 17.24
N GLN A 487 19.56 3.89 16.38
CA GLN A 487 18.78 2.69 16.66
C GLN A 487 19.28 1.96 17.90
N LYS A 488 18.35 1.53 18.76
CA LYS A 488 18.66 0.79 19.99
C LYS A 488 19.12 -0.64 19.71
N ASP A 489 18.52 -1.28 18.70
CA ASP A 489 18.88 -2.63 18.28
C ASP A 489 19.59 -2.59 16.92
N THR A 490 20.89 -2.85 16.95
CA THR A 490 21.77 -2.89 15.79
C THR A 490 22.28 -4.31 15.49
N ARG A 491 21.72 -5.33 16.16
CA ARG A 491 22.10 -6.73 15.93
C ARG A 491 21.88 -7.12 14.47
N ALA A 492 22.70 -8.01 13.97
CA ALA A 492 22.41 -8.69 12.70
C ALA A 492 21.14 -9.55 12.84
N ALA A 493 20.46 -9.79 11.73
CA ALA A 493 19.32 -10.69 11.71
C ALA A 493 19.76 -12.13 12.05
N GLU A 494 19.01 -12.81 12.90
CA GLU A 494 19.21 -14.22 13.26
C GLU A 494 18.79 -15.14 12.10
N ARG A 495 17.79 -14.72 11.32
CA ARG A 495 17.34 -15.39 10.08
C ARG A 495 16.63 -14.39 9.15
N GLU A 496 16.43 -14.82 7.93
CA GLU A 496 15.66 -14.10 6.90
C GLU A 496 14.32 -14.79 6.63
N ILE A 497 13.28 -14.01 6.45
CA ILE A 497 11.97 -14.47 5.96
C ILE A 497 11.72 -13.79 4.62
N GLU A 498 11.69 -14.59 3.55
CA GLU A 498 11.35 -14.09 2.22
C GLU A 498 9.83 -13.99 2.06
N ILE A 499 9.37 -12.83 1.58
CA ILE A 499 7.97 -12.49 1.34
C ILE A 499 7.87 -12.10 -0.13
N ARG A 500 7.43 -13.05 -0.96
CA ARG A 500 7.25 -12.85 -2.39
C ARG A 500 5.85 -12.31 -2.68
N LEU A 501 5.81 -11.18 -3.37
CA LEU A 501 4.59 -10.46 -3.74
C LEU A 501 4.28 -10.77 -5.19
N GLY A 502 3.18 -11.44 -5.45
CA GLY A 502 2.78 -11.86 -6.78
C GLY A 502 1.28 -11.79 -6.98
N GLY A 503 0.83 -12.00 -8.22
CA GLY A 503 -0.57 -11.93 -8.55
C GLY A 503 -0.92 -12.64 -9.85
N ASN A 504 -2.22 -12.80 -10.08
CA ASN A 504 -2.78 -13.26 -11.34
C ASN A 504 -3.88 -12.29 -11.77
N MET A 505 -3.59 -11.50 -12.81
CA MET A 505 -4.50 -10.47 -13.31
C MET A 505 -5.71 -11.04 -14.06
N GLU A 506 -5.68 -12.28 -14.55
CA GLU A 506 -6.86 -12.88 -15.22
C GLU A 506 -8.04 -13.04 -14.27
N ARG A 507 -7.74 -13.25 -12.97
CA ARG A 507 -8.75 -13.45 -11.92
C ARG A 507 -8.71 -12.39 -10.84
N TYR A 508 -7.86 -11.39 -10.99
CA TYR A 508 -7.57 -10.40 -9.98
C TYR A 508 -7.30 -11.05 -8.61
N ILE A 509 -6.28 -11.91 -8.59
CA ILE A 509 -5.82 -12.60 -7.38
C ILE A 509 -4.43 -12.06 -7.04
N TRP A 510 -4.27 -11.65 -5.80
CA TRP A 510 -3.00 -11.18 -5.25
C TRP A 510 -2.56 -12.10 -4.12
N THR A 511 -1.26 -12.35 -4.01
CA THR A 511 -0.73 -13.39 -3.12
C THR A 511 0.53 -12.94 -2.40
N ILE A 512 0.76 -13.52 -1.22
CA ILE A 512 2.04 -13.57 -0.55
C ILE A 512 2.54 -15.02 -0.62
N ASN A 513 3.77 -15.23 -1.11
CA ASN A 513 4.38 -16.56 -1.28
C ASN A 513 3.48 -17.53 -2.09
N GLY A 514 2.78 -17.01 -3.11
CA GLY A 514 1.90 -17.77 -3.98
C GLY A 514 0.56 -18.19 -3.36
N LYS A 515 0.28 -17.81 -2.10
CA LYS A 515 -0.96 -18.13 -1.38
C LYS A 515 -1.76 -16.87 -1.07
N LYS A 516 -3.09 -16.97 -1.11
CA LYS A 516 -3.99 -15.96 -0.57
C LYS A 516 -4.04 -16.07 0.96
N PHE A 517 -4.49 -15.02 1.62
CA PHE A 517 -4.54 -14.94 3.09
C PHE A 517 -5.17 -16.17 3.75
N ASN A 518 -6.31 -16.64 3.24
CA ASN A 518 -7.03 -17.80 3.79
C ASN A 518 -6.38 -19.16 3.48
N GLU A 519 -5.35 -19.19 2.66
CA GLU A 519 -4.60 -20.38 2.24
C GLU A 519 -3.20 -20.41 2.86
N ALA A 520 -2.74 -19.27 3.38
CA ALA A 520 -1.38 -19.10 3.87
C ALA A 520 -1.22 -19.56 5.33
N ASP A 521 -0.12 -20.24 5.60
CA ASP A 521 0.32 -20.49 6.97
C ASP A 521 0.85 -19.17 7.58
N PRO A 522 0.66 -18.94 8.89
CA PRO A 522 1.19 -17.77 9.53
C PRO A 522 2.73 -17.80 9.58
N LEU A 523 3.34 -16.62 9.50
CA LEU A 523 4.76 -16.41 9.76
C LEU A 523 4.96 -16.41 11.28
N VAL A 524 5.74 -17.34 11.83
CA VAL A 524 5.95 -17.45 13.27
C VAL A 524 7.35 -16.98 13.63
N VAL A 525 7.44 -16.07 14.58
CA VAL A 525 8.67 -15.51 15.12
C VAL A 525 8.65 -15.57 16.65
N LYS A 526 9.83 -15.68 17.25
CA LYS A 526 9.96 -15.68 18.71
C LYS A 526 10.00 -14.26 19.23
N TYR A 527 9.43 -14.05 20.40
CA TYR A 527 9.58 -12.77 21.09
C TYR A 527 11.07 -12.43 21.31
N GLY A 528 11.47 -11.22 20.94
CA GLY A 528 12.85 -10.75 21.00
C GLY A 528 13.75 -11.19 19.85
N GLU A 529 13.25 -12.02 18.92
CA GLU A 529 13.99 -12.45 17.74
C GLU A 529 14.24 -11.26 16.80
N ARG A 530 15.46 -11.21 16.25
CA ARG A 530 15.83 -10.21 15.24
C ARG A 530 15.83 -10.87 13.88
N ILE A 531 14.90 -10.48 13.02
CA ILE A 531 14.71 -11.09 11.69
C ILE A 531 14.89 -10.06 10.58
N ARG A 532 15.30 -10.53 9.40
CA ARG A 532 15.22 -9.76 8.16
C ARG A 532 13.95 -10.17 7.41
N LEU A 533 13.09 -9.21 7.10
CA LEU A 533 12.00 -9.37 6.16
C LEU A 533 12.51 -8.94 4.77
N LYS A 534 12.50 -9.87 3.82
CA LYS A 534 12.93 -9.65 2.44
C LYS A 534 11.71 -9.68 1.53
N PHE A 535 11.24 -8.51 1.16
CA PHE A 535 10.12 -8.36 0.23
C PHE A 535 10.63 -8.44 -1.20
N VAL A 536 10.18 -9.43 -1.96
CA VAL A 536 10.51 -9.63 -3.37
C VAL A 536 9.25 -9.39 -4.19
N ASN A 537 9.26 -8.38 -5.02
CA ASN A 537 8.11 -8.05 -5.86
C ASN A 537 8.25 -8.70 -7.24
N ASP A 538 7.49 -9.77 -7.47
CA ASP A 538 7.43 -10.48 -8.75
C ASP A 538 6.37 -9.90 -9.70
N SER A 539 5.77 -8.78 -9.33
CA SER A 539 4.71 -8.13 -10.11
C SER A 539 5.18 -6.81 -10.71
N MET A 540 4.35 -6.26 -11.59
CA MET A 540 4.60 -4.98 -12.26
C MET A 540 4.03 -3.78 -11.54
N MET A 541 3.38 -4.01 -10.39
CA MET A 541 2.84 -2.94 -9.55
C MET A 541 3.71 -2.74 -8.32
N ALA A 542 3.79 -1.51 -7.84
CA ALA A 542 4.39 -1.25 -6.54
C ALA A 542 3.44 -1.67 -5.43
N HIS A 543 3.98 -2.27 -4.37
CA HIS A 543 3.22 -2.68 -3.21
C HIS A 543 3.71 -1.95 -1.96
N PRO A 544 2.89 -1.08 -1.35
CA PRO A 544 3.17 -0.54 -0.02
C PRO A 544 2.88 -1.63 1.01
N MET A 545 3.94 -2.27 1.51
CA MET A 545 3.84 -3.35 2.49
C MET A 545 3.81 -2.79 3.90
N HIS A 546 2.74 -3.05 4.62
CA HIS A 546 2.51 -2.61 5.99
C HIS A 546 2.61 -3.77 6.98
N LEU A 547 3.24 -3.51 8.11
CA LEU A 547 3.28 -4.39 9.28
C LEU A 547 2.61 -3.71 10.48
N HIS A 548 1.68 -4.40 11.09
CA HIS A 548 0.99 -3.95 12.30
C HIS A 548 1.86 -4.12 13.56
N GLY A 549 1.63 -3.27 14.54
CA GLY A 549 2.10 -3.40 15.92
C GLY A 549 3.58 -3.17 16.16
N MET A 550 4.41 -3.09 15.13
CA MET A 550 5.86 -2.92 15.23
C MET A 550 6.40 -2.05 14.10
N PHE A 551 7.61 -1.50 14.30
CA PHE A 551 8.33 -0.80 13.25
C PHE A 551 9.40 -1.69 12.61
N MET A 552 9.54 -1.55 11.30
CA MET A 552 10.60 -2.15 10.50
C MET A 552 11.73 -1.13 10.30
N GLN A 553 12.97 -1.51 10.55
CA GLN A 553 14.14 -0.71 10.20
C GLN A 553 14.48 -0.95 8.73
N LEU A 554 14.35 0.07 7.90
CA LEU A 554 14.58 -0.04 6.45
C LEU A 554 16.08 -0.14 6.15
N GLU A 555 16.51 -1.25 5.52
CA GLU A 555 17.88 -1.41 5.02
C GLU A 555 18.06 -0.60 3.73
N ASN A 556 18.43 0.66 3.85
CA ASN A 556 18.48 1.64 2.77
C ASN A 556 19.90 2.12 2.43
N GLY A 557 20.92 1.33 2.81
CA GLY A 557 22.34 1.67 2.62
C GLY A 557 22.97 2.48 3.76
N GLN A 558 22.19 2.78 4.80
CA GLN A 558 22.71 3.41 6.02
C GLN A 558 23.31 2.37 6.96
N ASP A 559 24.21 2.79 7.83
CA ASP A 559 24.67 1.96 8.94
C ASP A 559 23.51 1.54 9.85
N ALA A 560 23.61 0.39 10.49
CA ALA A 560 22.54 -0.18 11.34
C ALA A 560 21.99 0.80 12.40
N SER A 561 22.85 1.70 12.93
CA SER A 561 22.43 2.73 13.89
C SER A 561 21.62 3.87 13.28
N ASN A 562 21.68 4.05 11.96
CA ASN A 562 21.06 5.17 11.26
C ASN A 562 19.88 4.76 10.37
N MET A 563 19.55 3.47 10.30
CA MET A 563 18.39 3.00 9.52
C MET A 563 17.10 3.64 10.02
N PRO A 564 16.26 4.19 9.13
CA PRO A 564 14.98 4.76 9.54
C PRO A 564 13.97 3.67 9.89
N ASN A 565 13.13 3.94 10.89
CA ASN A 565 11.97 3.10 11.20
C ASN A 565 10.82 3.46 10.28
N LYS A 566 10.13 2.45 9.74
CA LYS A 566 8.90 2.59 8.97
C LYS A 566 7.92 1.49 9.34
N HIS A 567 6.63 1.79 9.28
CA HIS A 567 5.59 0.77 9.38
C HIS A 567 5.04 0.36 8.00
N THR A 568 5.31 1.17 6.96
CA THR A 568 4.90 0.89 5.57
C THR A 568 6.10 1.12 4.65
N VAL A 569 6.42 0.14 3.81
CA VAL A 569 7.53 0.25 2.84
C VAL A 569 7.03 -0.03 1.43
N ILE A 570 7.32 0.86 0.50
CA ILE A 570 7.02 0.65 -0.91
C ILE A 570 8.02 -0.35 -1.48
N VAL A 571 7.52 -1.45 -2.04
CA VAL A 571 8.32 -2.40 -2.81
C VAL A 571 8.05 -2.14 -4.30
N PRO A 572 8.97 -1.49 -5.03
CA PRO A 572 8.76 -1.14 -6.44
C PRO A 572 8.61 -2.38 -7.33
N PRO A 573 8.04 -2.23 -8.53
CA PRO A 573 7.91 -3.32 -9.50
C PRO A 573 9.24 -4.03 -9.74
N GLY A 574 9.27 -5.36 -9.70
CA GLY A 574 10.45 -6.18 -9.98
C GLY A 574 11.64 -5.99 -9.02
N LYS A 575 11.47 -5.27 -7.92
CA LYS A 575 12.57 -4.96 -6.97
C LYS A 575 12.42 -5.72 -5.67
N THR A 576 13.54 -5.79 -4.95
CA THR A 576 13.61 -6.33 -3.60
C THR A 576 13.87 -5.20 -2.62
N VAL A 577 13.13 -5.20 -1.52
CA VAL A 577 13.34 -4.29 -0.37
C VAL A 577 13.51 -5.15 0.86
N THR A 578 14.51 -4.84 1.68
CA THR A 578 14.78 -5.53 2.94
C THR A 578 14.61 -4.62 4.13
N THR A 579 14.11 -5.19 5.21
CA THR A 579 13.95 -4.51 6.50
C THR A 579 14.41 -5.43 7.64
N LEU A 580 14.84 -4.84 8.73
CA LEU A 580 15.13 -5.56 9.98
C LEU A 580 13.98 -5.33 10.96
N LEU A 581 13.51 -6.40 11.57
CA LEU A 581 12.45 -6.38 12.57
C LEU A 581 12.94 -7.02 13.86
N THR A 582 12.79 -6.31 14.98
CA THR A 582 12.85 -6.91 16.32
C THR A 582 11.44 -7.26 16.74
N ALA A 583 11.16 -8.53 16.95
CA ALA A 583 9.84 -9.02 17.30
C ALA A 583 9.55 -8.77 18.80
N ASP A 584 9.29 -7.53 19.20
CA ASP A 584 9.19 -7.08 20.59
C ASP A 584 7.75 -6.83 21.09
N GLU A 585 6.74 -7.15 20.25
CA GLU A 585 5.34 -7.08 20.63
C GLU A 585 4.68 -8.45 20.45
N LEU A 586 4.22 -9.07 21.54
CA LEU A 586 3.49 -10.34 21.52
C LEU A 586 2.12 -10.18 20.85
N GLY A 587 1.72 -11.16 20.04
CA GLY A 587 0.39 -11.18 19.43
C GLY A 587 0.38 -11.70 17.98
N GLU A 588 -0.76 -11.50 17.35
CA GLU A 588 -1.00 -11.78 15.95
C GLU A 588 -1.07 -10.47 15.18
N TRP A 589 -0.15 -10.26 14.26
CA TRP A 589 -0.01 -9.02 13.53
C TRP A 589 -0.27 -9.20 12.05
N ALA A 590 -1.06 -8.32 11.46
CA ALA A 590 -1.25 -8.34 10.02
C ALA A 590 0.01 -7.81 9.31
N ILE A 591 0.39 -8.48 8.22
CA ILE A 591 1.36 -8.00 7.25
C ILE A 591 0.71 -8.08 5.87
N HIS A 592 0.55 -6.94 5.19
CA HIS A 592 -0.23 -6.89 3.97
C HIS A 592 0.18 -5.74 3.05
N CYS A 593 -0.21 -5.85 1.79
CA CYS A 593 -0.17 -4.73 0.86
C CYS A 593 -1.26 -3.72 1.24
N HIS A 594 -0.93 -2.43 1.32
CA HIS A 594 -1.90 -1.40 1.67
C HIS A 594 -2.69 -0.85 0.47
N LEU A 595 -2.50 -1.37 -0.73
CA LEU A 595 -3.48 -1.20 -1.79
C LEU A 595 -4.70 -2.06 -1.44
N LEU A 596 -5.81 -1.39 -1.10
CA LEU A 596 -7.00 -2.01 -0.49
C LEU A 596 -7.50 -3.22 -1.28
N TYR A 597 -7.55 -3.11 -2.63
CA TYR A 597 -8.06 -4.21 -3.45
C TYR A 597 -7.06 -5.34 -3.63
N HIS A 598 -5.74 -5.08 -3.50
CA HIS A 598 -4.72 -6.14 -3.43
C HIS A 598 -4.85 -6.94 -2.13
N MET A 599 -4.95 -6.24 -1.00
CA MET A 599 -5.20 -6.87 0.31
C MET A 599 -6.48 -7.71 0.26
N SER A 600 -7.58 -7.12 -0.20
CA SER A 600 -8.89 -7.79 -0.29
C SER A 600 -8.91 -8.96 -1.28
N ALA A 601 -8.03 -8.95 -2.29
CA ALA A 601 -7.87 -10.05 -3.25
C ALA A 601 -6.90 -11.14 -2.77
N GLY A 602 -6.26 -10.96 -1.58
CA GLY A 602 -5.48 -12.00 -0.91
C GLY A 602 -4.06 -11.64 -0.51
N MET A 603 -3.51 -10.45 -0.85
CA MET A 603 -2.14 -10.04 -0.50
C MET A 603 -2.03 -9.60 0.97
N MET A 604 -2.23 -10.55 1.85
CA MET A 604 -2.18 -10.42 3.30
C MET A 604 -1.65 -11.72 3.92
N SER A 605 -0.97 -11.62 5.05
CA SER A 605 -0.53 -12.74 5.87
C SER A 605 -0.60 -12.37 7.35
N LYS A 606 -0.41 -13.37 8.21
CA LYS A 606 -0.36 -13.21 9.66
C LYS A 606 1.06 -13.44 10.14
N LEU A 607 1.61 -12.51 10.89
CA LEU A 607 2.86 -12.67 11.64
C LEU A 607 2.50 -12.89 13.11
N ILE A 608 2.92 -14.04 13.67
CA ILE A 608 2.68 -14.38 15.09
C ILE A 608 3.99 -14.19 15.83
N VAL A 609 3.96 -13.32 16.84
CA VAL A 609 5.04 -13.18 17.81
C VAL A 609 4.66 -13.90 19.09
N ALA A 610 5.39 -14.98 19.42
CA ALA A 610 5.07 -15.84 20.55
C ALA A 610 6.29 -16.16 21.39
N ASN A 611 6.07 -16.51 22.67
CA ASN A 611 7.12 -17.07 23.52
C ASN A 611 7.57 -18.45 23.04
N VAL A 612 8.79 -18.86 23.33
CA VAL A 612 9.44 -20.08 22.82
C VAL A 612 8.60 -21.34 23.04
N ASN A 613 7.84 -21.43 24.13
CA ASN A 613 7.01 -22.59 24.46
C ASN A 613 5.71 -22.66 23.66
N GLU A 614 5.17 -21.51 23.22
CA GLU A 614 3.92 -21.40 22.47
C GLU A 614 4.15 -21.55 20.95
N ALA A 615 5.33 -21.17 20.46
CA ALA A 615 5.69 -21.28 19.05
C ALA A 615 5.72 -22.74 18.55
N LYS A 616 6.00 -23.72 19.44
CA LYS A 616 5.96 -25.15 19.09
C LYS A 616 4.53 -25.70 18.93
N THR A 617 3.56 -25.06 19.59
CA THR A 617 2.15 -25.50 19.54
C THR A 617 1.41 -24.94 18.32
N ALA A 618 1.83 -23.76 17.85
CA ALA A 618 1.23 -23.11 16.67
C ALA A 618 1.60 -23.79 15.33
N THR A 619 2.60 -24.66 15.32
CA THR A 619 3.04 -25.40 14.12
C THR A 619 2.37 -26.76 13.95
N GLN A 620 1.50 -27.19 14.87
CA GLN A 620 0.70 -28.42 14.69
C GLN A 620 -0.72 -28.06 14.23
N PRO A 621 -1.18 -28.57 13.07
CA PRO A 621 -2.58 -28.45 12.70
C PRO A 621 -3.41 -29.24 13.71
N THR A 622 -4.27 -28.57 14.47
CA THR A 622 -5.28 -29.24 15.30
C THR A 622 -6.31 -29.90 14.40
N SER A 623 -6.05 -31.15 14.05
CA SER A 623 -7.07 -32.05 13.53
C SER A 623 -7.98 -32.48 14.68
N THR A 624 -9.02 -31.68 14.93
CA THR A 624 -10.13 -32.17 15.75
C THR A 624 -11.01 -33.04 14.85
N PRO A 625 -11.26 -34.31 15.19
CA PRO A 625 -12.21 -35.12 14.43
C PRO A 625 -13.62 -34.58 14.64
N VAL A 626 -14.25 -34.15 13.56
CA VAL A 626 -15.69 -33.86 13.55
C VAL A 626 -16.43 -35.19 13.72
N GLN A 627 -17.04 -35.42 14.88
CA GLN A 627 -18.02 -36.48 15.03
C GLN A 627 -19.30 -36.11 14.24
N PRO A 628 -19.88 -37.07 13.49
CA PRO A 628 -21.14 -36.81 12.79
C PRO A 628 -22.27 -36.72 13.81
N SER A 629 -22.92 -35.58 13.88
CA SER A 629 -24.19 -35.44 14.59
C SER A 629 -25.27 -36.13 13.80
N THR A 630 -25.87 -37.16 14.41
CA THR A 630 -27.10 -37.83 13.97
C THR A 630 -28.24 -36.82 13.95
N GLY A 631 -28.96 -36.83 12.82
CA GLY A 631 -30.06 -35.91 12.60
C GLY A 631 -31.29 -36.17 13.45
N GLU A 632 -32.03 -35.13 13.69
CA GLU A 632 -33.48 -35.20 13.89
C GLU A 632 -34.15 -34.12 13.07
N SER A 633 -35.08 -34.62 12.27
CA SER A 633 -35.99 -33.84 11.41
C SER A 633 -37.07 -33.21 12.26
N HIS A 634 -37.38 -31.92 12.04
CA HIS A 634 -38.75 -31.39 12.17
C HIS A 634 -39.04 -30.32 11.13
N ALA A 635 -40.14 -30.62 10.42
CA ALA A 635 -40.73 -29.77 9.39
C ALA A 635 -41.69 -28.73 9.99
N HIS A 636 -42.06 -27.76 9.13
CA HIS A 636 -43.19 -26.82 9.17
C HIS A 636 -43.05 -25.50 9.98
N HIS A 637 -42.97 -24.39 9.40
CA HIS A 637 -43.89 -23.44 8.72
C HIS A 637 -43.10 -22.25 8.19
#